data_55a98cd4f804db8014ddcb574bfbcdb6
#
_entry.id   55a98cd4f804db8014ddcb574bfbcdb6
#
_cell.length_a   1.000
_cell.length_b   1.000
_cell.length_c   1.000
_cell.angle_alpha   90.00
_cell.angle_beta   90.00
_cell.angle_gamma   90.00
#
_symmetry.space_group_name_H-M   'P 1'
#
loop_
_entity.id
_entity.type
_entity.pdbx_description
1 polymer ?
#
loop_
_entity_poly.entity_id
_entity_poly.type
_entity_poly.pdbx_seq_one_letter_code
_entity_poly.pdbx_strand_id
1 'polypeptide(L)'
;MRPLPRTLSAELSNDELSSLINIIREKSFKGKHLEIGTAAGGTLCCMMKAFEDSDRPPFVVIDPMTYFQDQLNIIRKNLQDNGVSPDGIDFRVMKSNEAFIRAKQDRESFDFIFIDGAHKVNYVTDDLRWGRLLRKGGILCLHDTNVKGVGLAADRFLRNNPHYVTEKYVDTLLVLCKTKESKNPEISLIDRAWASTLAPLLRLEVFTNKLLKKRNGKFPKNKFHTPL
;
A
#
# COMPACT_ATOMS: atom_id res chain seq x y z
N MET A 1 -10.82 -8.48 16.65
CA MET A 1 -11.43 -8.25 15.33
C MET A 1 -12.08 -6.88 15.29
N ARG A 2 -11.92 -6.14 14.21
CA ARG A 2 -12.59 -4.84 14.03
C ARG A 2 -14.02 -5.06 13.53
N PRO A 3 -14.99 -4.21 13.94
CA PRO A 3 -16.32 -4.24 13.36
C PRO A 3 -16.25 -3.85 11.88
N LEU A 4 -17.09 -4.46 11.05
CA LEU A 4 -17.23 -4.11 9.64
C LEU A 4 -17.68 -2.65 9.49
N PRO A 5 -17.13 -1.90 8.54
CA PRO A 5 -17.64 -0.59 8.21
C PRO A 5 -19.10 -0.71 7.71
N ARG A 6 -19.95 0.22 8.13
CA ARG A 6 -21.39 0.23 7.71
C ARG A 6 -21.57 0.56 6.22
N THR A 7 -20.60 1.25 5.64
CA THR A 7 -20.54 1.60 4.21
C THR A 7 -19.14 1.33 3.71
N LEU A 8 -19.01 0.88 2.46
CA LEU A 8 -17.73 0.72 1.80
C LEU A 8 -17.16 2.11 1.50
N SER A 9 -16.04 2.45 2.09
CA SER A 9 -15.28 3.67 1.81
C SER A 9 -13.80 3.31 1.59
N ALA A 10 -13.14 4.07 0.74
CA ALA A 10 -11.68 4.07 0.70
C ALA A 10 -11.15 4.66 2.03
N GLU A 11 -10.06 4.12 2.56
CA GLU A 11 -9.40 4.67 3.76
C GLU A 11 -8.46 5.85 3.40
N LEU A 12 -8.74 6.56 2.28
CA LEU A 12 -8.05 7.75 1.79
C LEU A 12 -8.90 8.99 2.03
N SER A 13 -8.25 10.16 2.10
CA SER A 13 -8.98 11.44 2.00
C SER A 13 -9.58 11.62 0.59
N ASN A 14 -10.52 12.55 0.45
CA ASN A 14 -11.12 12.85 -0.84
C ASN A 14 -10.09 13.33 -1.87
N ASP A 15 -9.09 14.09 -1.42
CA ASP A 15 -8.04 14.65 -2.28
C ASP A 15 -7.04 13.56 -2.71
N GLU A 16 -6.67 12.66 -1.80
CA GLU A 16 -5.85 11.48 -2.09
C GLU A 16 -6.54 10.56 -3.09
N LEU A 17 -7.82 10.23 -2.84
CA LEU A 17 -8.60 9.38 -3.73
C LEU A 17 -8.77 10.00 -5.11
N SER A 18 -9.08 11.30 -5.19
CA SER A 18 -9.20 12.03 -6.46
C SER A 18 -7.87 12.02 -7.21
N SER A 19 -6.76 12.24 -6.52
CA SER A 19 -5.43 12.20 -7.11
C SER A 19 -5.08 10.81 -7.64
N LEU A 20 -5.36 9.76 -6.87
CA LEU A 20 -5.14 8.37 -7.24
C LEU A 20 -5.90 8.00 -8.53
N ILE A 21 -7.19 8.30 -8.56
CA ILE A 21 -8.07 8.01 -9.71
C ILE A 21 -7.64 8.80 -10.97
N ASN A 22 -7.29 10.08 -10.82
CA ASN A 22 -6.81 10.89 -11.94
C ASN A 22 -5.52 10.32 -12.54
N ILE A 23 -4.55 9.92 -11.72
CA ILE A 23 -3.30 9.31 -12.19
C ILE A 23 -3.57 8.02 -12.96
N ILE A 24 -4.43 7.15 -12.44
CA ILE A 24 -4.79 5.90 -13.11
C ILE A 24 -5.41 6.16 -14.49
N ARG A 25 -6.30 7.15 -14.59
CA ARG A 25 -6.98 7.53 -15.85
C ARG A 25 -6.03 8.21 -16.84
N GLU A 26 -5.23 9.17 -16.38
CA GLU A 26 -4.30 9.94 -17.22
C GLU A 26 -3.22 9.04 -17.86
N LYS A 27 -2.67 8.10 -17.09
CA LYS A 27 -1.60 7.20 -17.59
C LYS A 27 -2.14 6.11 -18.51
N SER A 28 -3.43 5.79 -18.46
CA SER A 28 -4.08 4.77 -19.31
C SER A 28 -3.34 3.43 -19.37
N PHE A 29 -2.84 3.00 -18.23
CA PHE A 29 -2.08 1.76 -18.10
C PHE A 29 -2.90 0.53 -18.52
N LYS A 30 -2.29 -0.38 -19.28
CA LYS A 30 -2.90 -1.63 -19.74
C LYS A 30 -2.32 -2.87 -19.06
N GLY A 31 -1.15 -2.73 -18.41
CA GLY A 31 -0.51 -3.82 -17.67
C GLY A 31 -1.11 -4.01 -16.29
N LYS A 32 -0.58 -5.00 -15.55
CA LYS A 32 -1.10 -5.36 -14.23
C LYS A 32 -1.04 -4.19 -13.24
N HIS A 33 -2.09 -4.05 -12.45
CA HIS A 33 -2.17 -3.17 -11.28
C HIS A 33 -2.06 -4.01 -10.02
N LEU A 34 -1.26 -3.55 -9.06
CA LEU A 34 -1.05 -4.22 -7.77
C LEU A 34 -1.56 -3.36 -6.63
N GLU A 35 -2.31 -3.97 -5.71
CA GLU A 35 -2.62 -3.41 -4.39
C GLU A 35 -2.02 -4.30 -3.30
N ILE A 36 -1.32 -3.70 -2.35
CA ILE A 36 -0.77 -4.37 -1.15
C ILE A 36 -1.47 -3.80 0.07
N GLY A 37 -2.27 -4.65 0.74
CA GLY A 37 -3.20 -4.22 1.79
C GLY A 37 -4.50 -3.67 1.20
N THR A 38 -5.62 -4.31 1.48
CA THR A 38 -6.90 -3.96 0.86
C THR A 38 -8.04 -3.79 1.87
N ALA A 39 -7.82 -4.11 3.14
CA ALA A 39 -8.84 -4.04 4.20
C ALA A 39 -10.21 -4.61 3.74
N ALA A 40 -11.23 -3.76 3.59
CA ALA A 40 -12.57 -4.17 3.11
C ALA A 40 -12.76 -4.01 1.58
N GLY A 41 -11.73 -3.60 0.84
CA GLY A 41 -11.76 -3.43 -0.62
C GLY A 41 -12.27 -2.06 -1.09
N GLY A 42 -12.27 -1.03 -0.23
CA GLY A 42 -12.78 0.30 -0.58
C GLY A 42 -11.96 0.99 -1.66
N THR A 43 -10.65 1.10 -1.45
CA THR A 43 -9.71 1.68 -2.43
C THR A 43 -9.67 0.86 -3.71
N LEU A 44 -9.61 -0.47 -3.60
CA LEU A 44 -9.68 -1.40 -4.73
C LEU A 44 -10.92 -1.12 -5.60
N CYS A 45 -12.10 -1.03 -4.99
CA CYS A 45 -13.34 -0.74 -5.69
C CYS A 45 -13.26 0.58 -6.45
N CYS A 46 -12.74 1.64 -5.84
CA CYS A 46 -12.58 2.95 -6.49
C CYS A 46 -11.59 2.89 -7.65
N MET A 47 -10.45 2.23 -7.49
CA MET A 47 -9.46 2.04 -8.56
C MET A 47 -10.05 1.26 -9.74
N MET A 48 -10.80 0.19 -9.49
CA MET A 48 -11.44 -0.61 -10.55
C MET A 48 -12.52 0.18 -11.29
N LYS A 49 -13.29 1.02 -10.60
CA LYS A 49 -14.29 1.93 -11.19
C LYS A 49 -13.67 3.09 -11.99
N ALA A 50 -12.36 3.30 -11.93
CA ALA A 50 -11.70 4.26 -12.80
C ALA A 50 -11.67 3.83 -14.27
N PHE A 51 -11.99 2.57 -14.56
CA PHE A 51 -12.03 1.97 -15.89
C PHE A 51 -13.43 1.49 -16.24
N GLU A 52 -13.77 1.54 -17.52
CA GLU A 52 -14.88 0.74 -18.05
C GLU A 52 -14.52 -0.75 -17.96
N ASP A 53 -15.53 -1.61 -17.82
CA ASP A 53 -15.30 -3.05 -17.62
C ASP A 53 -14.47 -3.70 -18.74
N SER A 54 -14.69 -3.26 -20.00
CA SER A 54 -13.96 -3.75 -21.18
C SER A 54 -12.47 -3.34 -21.22
N ASP A 55 -12.12 -2.25 -20.56
CA ASP A 55 -10.79 -1.63 -20.61
C ASP A 55 -10.00 -1.80 -19.31
N ARG A 56 -10.63 -2.46 -18.32
CA ARG A 56 -10.00 -2.66 -17.01
C ARG A 56 -8.78 -3.54 -17.10
N PRO A 57 -7.60 -3.05 -16.64
CA PRO A 57 -6.39 -3.87 -16.58
C PRO A 57 -6.55 -4.99 -15.54
N PRO A 58 -5.73 -6.05 -15.61
CA PRO A 58 -5.71 -7.08 -14.59
C PRO A 58 -5.28 -6.52 -13.22
N PHE A 59 -6.04 -6.82 -12.17
CA PHE A 59 -5.72 -6.46 -10.79
C PHE A 59 -5.16 -7.65 -10.03
N VAL A 60 -4.10 -7.40 -9.26
CA VAL A 60 -3.52 -8.32 -8.29
C VAL A 60 -3.66 -7.68 -6.91
N VAL A 61 -4.18 -8.42 -5.95
CA VAL A 61 -4.37 -7.97 -4.57
C VAL A 61 -3.61 -8.89 -3.62
N ILE A 62 -2.72 -8.31 -2.82
CA ILE A 62 -1.93 -9.05 -1.84
C ILE A 62 -2.30 -8.59 -0.44
N ASP A 63 -2.86 -9.50 0.34
CA ASP A 63 -3.22 -9.26 1.73
C ASP A 63 -3.28 -10.62 2.46
N PRO A 64 -2.72 -10.77 3.67
CA PRO A 64 -2.84 -12.01 4.44
C PRO A 64 -4.28 -12.29 4.92
N MET A 65 -5.23 -11.38 4.69
CA MET A 65 -6.65 -11.49 5.00
C MET A 65 -6.93 -11.80 6.48
N THR A 66 -6.20 -11.11 7.35
CA THR A 66 -6.28 -11.30 8.82
C THR A 66 -6.90 -10.11 9.57
N TYR A 67 -7.32 -9.07 8.85
CA TYR A 67 -7.84 -7.85 9.42
C TYR A 67 -9.30 -8.00 9.90
N PHE A 68 -10.13 -8.70 9.12
CA PHE A 68 -11.50 -9.09 9.48
C PHE A 68 -11.64 -10.61 9.46
N GLN A 69 -12.64 -11.13 10.19
CA GLN A 69 -13.06 -12.51 9.98
C GLN A 69 -13.68 -12.63 8.59
N ASP A 70 -13.31 -13.68 7.83
CA ASP A 70 -13.82 -13.93 6.48
C ASP A 70 -13.57 -12.76 5.47
N GLN A 71 -12.44 -12.10 5.61
CA GLN A 71 -12.11 -10.86 4.90
C GLN A 71 -12.25 -10.99 3.37
N LEU A 72 -11.83 -12.10 2.78
CA LEU A 72 -11.91 -12.29 1.33
C LEU A 72 -13.35 -12.27 0.81
N ASN A 73 -14.27 -12.94 1.50
CA ASN A 73 -15.69 -12.94 1.13
C ASN A 73 -16.32 -11.55 1.35
N ILE A 74 -15.90 -10.84 2.40
CA ILE A 74 -16.30 -9.45 2.62
C ILE A 74 -15.89 -8.57 1.45
N ILE A 75 -14.63 -8.65 0.99
CA ILE A 75 -14.14 -7.87 -0.15
C ILE A 75 -14.94 -8.19 -1.40
N ARG A 76 -15.11 -9.48 -1.72
CA ARG A 76 -15.88 -9.91 -2.90
C ARG A 76 -17.31 -9.38 -2.87
N LYS A 77 -17.98 -9.53 -1.71
CA LYS A 77 -19.33 -8.99 -1.53
C LYS A 77 -19.37 -7.47 -1.69
N ASN A 78 -18.46 -6.75 -1.07
CA ASN A 78 -18.39 -5.29 -1.16
C ASN A 78 -18.18 -4.81 -2.60
N LEU A 79 -17.33 -5.47 -3.37
CA LEU A 79 -17.15 -5.17 -4.79
C LEU A 79 -18.46 -5.38 -5.57
N GLN A 80 -19.11 -6.54 -5.40
CA GLN A 80 -20.38 -6.87 -6.06
C GLN A 80 -21.51 -5.88 -5.70
N ASP A 81 -21.67 -5.58 -4.41
CA ASP A 81 -22.67 -4.62 -3.92
C ASP A 81 -22.46 -3.19 -4.49
N ASN A 82 -21.23 -2.90 -4.94
CA ASN A 82 -20.87 -1.63 -5.57
C ASN A 82 -20.76 -1.72 -7.10
N GLY A 83 -21.26 -2.79 -7.71
CA GLY A 83 -21.31 -2.94 -9.17
C GLY A 83 -19.97 -3.27 -9.83
N VAL A 84 -19.01 -3.83 -9.07
CA VAL A 84 -17.72 -4.27 -9.59
C VAL A 84 -17.64 -5.80 -9.48
N SER A 85 -17.43 -6.52 -10.60
CA SER A 85 -17.19 -7.96 -10.55
C SER A 85 -15.85 -8.26 -9.90
N PRO A 86 -15.80 -9.15 -8.90
CA PRO A 86 -14.54 -9.64 -8.35
C PRO A 86 -13.85 -10.67 -9.26
N ASP A 87 -14.51 -11.08 -10.34
CA ASP A 87 -13.96 -12.08 -11.25
C ASP A 87 -12.75 -11.52 -12.01
N GLY A 88 -11.73 -12.34 -12.18
CA GLY A 88 -10.48 -11.92 -12.82
C GLY A 88 -9.51 -11.16 -11.92
N ILE A 89 -9.86 -10.87 -10.66
CA ILE A 89 -8.90 -10.36 -9.69
C ILE A 89 -8.07 -11.53 -9.14
N ASP A 90 -6.74 -11.39 -9.21
CA ASP A 90 -5.79 -12.32 -8.61
C ASP A 90 -5.62 -11.98 -7.11
N PHE A 91 -6.42 -12.62 -6.25
CA PHE A 91 -6.30 -12.49 -4.80
C PHE A 91 -5.23 -13.43 -4.25
N ARG A 92 -4.13 -12.87 -3.77
CA ARG A 92 -3.01 -13.58 -3.14
C ARG A 92 -3.10 -13.48 -1.63
N VAL A 93 -3.75 -14.48 -1.00
CA VAL A 93 -3.95 -14.55 0.45
C VAL A 93 -2.64 -14.99 1.12
N MET A 94 -1.68 -14.08 1.20
CA MET A 94 -0.34 -14.30 1.77
C MET A 94 0.34 -12.99 2.11
N LYS A 95 1.50 -13.06 2.78
CA LYS A 95 2.32 -11.89 3.05
C LYS A 95 2.98 -11.37 1.78
N SER A 96 3.13 -10.06 1.67
CA SER A 96 3.73 -9.37 0.53
C SER A 96 5.13 -9.89 0.18
N ASN A 97 5.98 -10.18 1.18
CA ASN A 97 7.31 -10.70 0.95
C ASN A 97 7.34 -12.11 0.32
N GLU A 98 6.37 -12.95 0.63
CA GLU A 98 6.21 -14.29 0.04
C GLU A 98 5.71 -14.20 -1.40
N ALA A 99 4.69 -13.34 -1.62
CA ALA A 99 4.15 -13.07 -2.94
C ALA A 99 5.21 -12.46 -3.89
N PHE A 100 6.07 -11.55 -3.38
CA PHE A 100 7.15 -10.97 -4.16
C PHE A 100 8.13 -11.99 -4.72
N ILE A 101 8.49 -13.02 -3.92
CA ILE A 101 9.42 -14.06 -4.37
C ILE A 101 8.83 -14.82 -5.56
N ARG A 102 7.55 -15.18 -5.49
CA ARG A 102 6.83 -15.87 -6.58
C ARG A 102 6.73 -14.97 -7.81
N ALA A 103 6.24 -13.74 -7.67
CA ALA A 103 6.11 -12.80 -8.77
C ALA A 103 7.45 -12.54 -9.51
N LYS A 104 8.56 -12.49 -8.76
CA LYS A 104 9.91 -12.37 -9.34
C LYS A 104 10.34 -13.63 -10.10
N GLN A 105 10.05 -14.82 -9.59
CA GLN A 105 10.31 -16.09 -10.27
C GLN A 105 9.50 -16.19 -11.57
N ASP A 106 8.24 -15.78 -11.53
CA ASP A 106 7.32 -15.77 -12.68
C ASP A 106 7.56 -14.60 -13.64
N ARG A 107 8.55 -13.74 -13.36
CA ARG A 107 8.91 -12.56 -14.15
C ARG A 107 7.74 -11.62 -14.39
N GLU A 108 6.88 -11.48 -13.40
CA GLU A 108 5.76 -10.55 -13.47
C GLU A 108 6.24 -9.10 -13.56
N SER A 109 5.39 -8.25 -14.14
CA SER A 109 5.63 -6.81 -14.23
C SER A 109 4.33 -6.06 -14.07
N PHE A 110 4.44 -4.86 -13.49
CA PHE A 110 3.31 -4.02 -13.14
C PHE A 110 3.46 -2.63 -13.75
N ASP A 111 2.36 -2.01 -14.13
CA ASP A 111 2.31 -0.62 -14.58
C ASP A 111 1.99 0.31 -13.40
N PHE A 112 1.26 -0.21 -12.42
CA PHE A 112 0.82 0.54 -11.26
C PHE A 112 0.92 -0.33 -9.99
N ILE A 113 1.41 0.26 -8.90
CA ILE A 113 1.51 -0.36 -7.57
C ILE A 113 0.99 0.61 -6.52
N PHE A 114 0.01 0.18 -5.73
CA PHE A 114 -0.49 0.90 -4.57
C PHE A 114 -0.13 0.11 -3.29
N ILE A 115 0.56 0.78 -2.36
CA ILE A 115 1.01 0.19 -1.10
C ILE A 115 0.29 0.88 0.05
N ASP A 116 -0.58 0.12 0.72
CA ASP A 116 -1.35 0.53 1.90
C ASP A 116 -1.49 -0.61 2.90
N GLY A 117 -0.40 -1.30 3.15
CA GLY A 117 -0.33 -2.47 4.03
C GLY A 117 -0.02 -2.11 5.48
N ALA A 118 0.85 -2.89 6.13
CA ALA A 118 1.24 -2.67 7.51
C ALA A 118 2.24 -1.51 7.66
N HIS A 119 1.97 -0.56 8.54
CA HIS A 119 2.72 0.70 8.70
C HIS A 119 4.02 0.57 9.54
N LYS A 120 4.53 -0.64 9.73
CA LYS A 120 5.82 -0.85 10.42
C LYS A 120 6.96 -0.72 9.41
N VAL A 121 8.03 -0.02 9.78
CA VAL A 121 9.16 0.31 8.90
C VAL A 121 9.71 -0.91 8.16
N ASN A 122 9.82 -2.07 8.81
CA ASN A 122 10.34 -3.29 8.20
C ASN A 122 9.37 -3.90 7.17
N TYR A 123 8.05 -3.82 7.38
CA TYR A 123 7.06 -4.30 6.42
C TYR A 123 6.99 -3.37 5.20
N VAL A 124 6.90 -2.05 5.42
CA VAL A 124 6.91 -1.07 4.32
C VAL A 124 8.19 -1.16 3.49
N THR A 125 9.35 -1.36 4.14
CA THR A 125 10.60 -1.58 3.42
C THR A 125 10.55 -2.84 2.56
N ASP A 126 9.94 -3.92 3.04
CA ASP A 126 9.75 -5.13 2.24
C ASP A 126 8.72 -4.92 1.11
N ASP A 127 7.66 -4.12 1.33
CA ASP A 127 6.67 -3.79 0.30
C ASP A 127 7.26 -2.92 -0.81
N LEU A 128 8.14 -1.98 -0.50
CA LEU A 128 8.83 -1.15 -1.48
C LEU A 128 9.75 -1.96 -2.44
N ARG A 129 10.07 -3.23 -2.13
CA ARG A 129 10.76 -4.14 -3.06
C ARG A 129 9.97 -4.38 -4.36
N TRP A 130 8.65 -4.24 -4.31
CA TRP A 130 7.78 -4.41 -5.48
C TRP A 130 8.06 -3.38 -6.57
N GLY A 131 8.68 -2.25 -6.24
CA GLY A 131 9.20 -1.33 -7.24
C GLY A 131 10.13 -2.00 -8.26
N ARG A 132 10.81 -3.11 -7.89
CA ARG A 132 11.62 -3.91 -8.83
C ARG A 132 10.82 -4.46 -10.00
N LEU A 133 9.57 -4.77 -9.79
CA LEU A 133 8.66 -5.33 -10.78
C LEU A 133 7.81 -4.25 -11.48
N LEU A 134 7.96 -2.98 -11.09
CA LEU A 134 7.33 -1.85 -11.75
C LEU A 134 8.07 -1.54 -13.05
N ARG A 135 7.36 -1.36 -14.15
CA ARG A 135 7.91 -0.98 -15.46
C ARG A 135 8.44 0.46 -15.44
N LYS A 136 9.35 0.76 -16.34
CA LYS A 136 9.72 2.15 -16.63
C LYS A 136 8.47 2.95 -17.06
N GLY A 137 8.30 4.14 -16.50
CA GLY A 137 7.08 4.97 -16.67
C GLY A 137 5.92 4.56 -15.77
N GLY A 138 6.03 3.45 -15.05
CA GLY A 138 5.03 2.99 -14.09
C GLY A 138 4.99 3.84 -12.82
N ILE A 139 3.87 3.76 -12.09
CA ILE A 139 3.59 4.55 -10.89
C ILE A 139 3.58 3.65 -9.66
N LEU A 140 4.27 4.09 -8.61
CA LEU A 140 4.19 3.54 -7.27
C LEU A 140 3.58 4.58 -6.34
N CYS A 141 2.46 4.23 -5.73
CA CYS A 141 1.80 5.03 -4.69
C CYS A 141 2.04 4.40 -3.33
N LEU A 142 2.41 5.23 -2.34
CA LEU A 142 2.59 4.82 -0.95
C LEU A 142 1.72 5.70 -0.05
N HIS A 143 0.80 5.07 0.68
CA HIS A 143 -0.12 5.75 1.60
C HIS A 143 0.46 5.84 3.02
N ASP A 144 -0.15 6.70 3.86
CA ASP A 144 0.20 6.91 5.28
C ASP A 144 1.65 7.33 5.55
N THR A 145 2.25 8.12 4.66
CA THR A 145 3.64 8.60 4.81
C THR A 145 3.86 9.51 6.01
N ASN A 146 2.79 10.04 6.63
CA ASN A 146 2.82 10.74 7.92
C ASN A 146 3.05 9.79 9.11
N VAL A 147 2.84 8.48 8.93
CA VAL A 147 3.20 7.49 9.95
C VAL A 147 4.71 7.29 9.95
N LYS A 148 5.34 7.46 11.10
CA LYS A 148 6.82 7.50 11.24
C LYS A 148 7.52 6.33 10.56
N GLY A 149 6.99 5.11 10.68
CA GLY A 149 7.57 3.92 10.05
C GLY A 149 7.51 3.97 8.53
N VAL A 150 6.41 4.45 7.97
CA VAL A 150 6.18 4.60 6.52
C VAL A 150 7.06 5.72 5.96
N GLY A 151 7.03 6.91 6.59
CA GLY A 151 7.82 8.06 6.15
C GLY A 151 9.32 7.76 6.12
N LEU A 152 9.87 7.12 7.17
CA LEU A 152 11.28 6.74 7.22
C LEU A 152 11.66 5.73 6.13
N ALA A 153 10.79 4.77 5.81
CA ALA A 153 11.01 3.83 4.72
C ALA A 153 10.97 4.53 3.35
N ALA A 154 10.01 5.45 3.15
CA ALA A 154 9.88 6.27 1.94
C ALA A 154 11.12 7.14 1.69
N ASP A 155 11.57 7.88 2.70
CA ASP A 155 12.76 8.73 2.63
C ASP A 155 14.01 7.94 2.28
N ARG A 156 14.17 6.77 2.89
CA ARG A 156 15.31 5.90 2.60
C ARG A 156 15.23 5.33 1.19
N PHE A 157 14.05 4.91 0.76
CA PHE A 157 13.82 4.41 -0.59
C PHE A 157 14.19 5.47 -1.63
N LEU A 158 13.71 6.70 -1.51
CA LEU A 158 13.98 7.78 -2.45
C LEU A 158 15.47 8.14 -2.51
N ARG A 159 16.16 8.19 -1.37
CA ARG A 159 17.61 8.47 -1.34
C ARG A 159 18.43 7.38 -2.05
N ASN A 160 18.02 6.12 -1.96
CA ASN A 160 18.75 5.01 -2.55
C ASN A 160 18.35 4.72 -3.99
N ASN A 161 17.24 5.28 -4.46
CA ASN A 161 16.66 5.01 -5.78
C ASN A 161 16.39 6.31 -6.58
N PRO A 162 17.43 7.02 -7.05
CA PRO A 162 17.27 8.31 -7.74
C PRO A 162 16.54 8.22 -9.08
N HIS A 163 16.21 7.01 -9.51
CA HIS A 163 15.39 6.74 -10.70
C HIS A 163 13.88 6.72 -10.39
N TYR A 164 13.49 6.94 -9.14
CA TYR A 164 12.12 7.26 -8.74
C TYR A 164 12.01 8.76 -8.52
N VAL A 165 11.09 9.39 -9.22
CA VAL A 165 10.82 10.83 -9.11
C VAL A 165 9.44 11.01 -8.50
N THR A 166 9.34 11.91 -7.52
CA THR A 166 8.04 12.29 -6.95
C THR A 166 7.24 13.06 -7.99
N GLU A 167 6.12 12.49 -8.45
CA GLU A 167 5.16 13.18 -9.31
C GLU A 167 4.20 14.05 -8.50
N LYS A 168 3.77 13.53 -7.34
CA LYS A 168 2.80 14.20 -6.47
C LYS A 168 2.98 13.79 -5.01
N TYR A 169 2.60 14.71 -4.13
CA TYR A 169 2.42 14.44 -2.71
C TYR A 169 1.12 15.12 -2.26
N VAL A 170 0.13 14.34 -1.84
CA VAL A 170 -1.20 14.82 -1.47
C VAL A 170 -1.54 14.24 -0.11
N ASP A 171 -1.74 15.09 0.90
CA ASP A 171 -1.96 14.70 2.30
C ASP A 171 -0.89 13.71 2.78
N THR A 172 -1.21 12.40 2.78
CA THR A 172 -0.30 11.33 3.19
C THR A 172 0.08 10.40 2.06
N LEU A 173 -0.45 10.65 0.85
CA LEU A 173 -0.20 9.84 -0.34
C LEU A 173 1.02 10.37 -1.11
N LEU A 174 2.07 9.56 -1.19
CA LEU A 174 3.25 9.80 -2.01
C LEU A 174 3.12 9.06 -3.35
N VAL A 175 3.26 9.78 -4.45
CA VAL A 175 3.18 9.25 -5.82
C VAL A 175 4.54 9.35 -6.49
N LEU A 176 5.08 8.22 -6.90
CA LEU A 176 6.40 8.09 -7.52
C LEU A 176 6.31 7.53 -8.93
N CYS A 177 7.05 8.11 -9.86
CA CYS A 177 7.24 7.57 -11.20
C CYS A 177 8.62 6.93 -11.32
N LYS A 178 8.68 5.70 -11.86
CA LYS A 178 9.93 5.03 -12.20
C LYS A 178 10.42 5.50 -13.57
N THR A 179 11.46 6.34 -13.59
CA THR A 179 11.93 6.99 -14.82
C THR A 179 12.88 6.13 -15.67
N LYS A 180 13.55 5.16 -15.06
CA LYS A 180 14.46 4.22 -15.74
C LYS A 180 14.58 2.90 -15.00
N GLU A 181 15.00 1.85 -15.73
CA GLU A 181 15.34 0.58 -15.10
C GLU A 181 16.66 0.68 -14.33
N SER A 182 16.73 -0.07 -13.23
CA SER A 182 17.93 -0.20 -12.41
C SER A 182 18.46 -1.64 -12.46
N LYS A 183 19.78 -1.79 -12.48
CA LYS A 183 20.44 -3.11 -12.32
C LYS A 183 20.45 -3.54 -10.84
N ASN A 184 20.48 -2.59 -9.94
CA ASN A 184 20.48 -2.82 -8.49
C ASN A 184 19.06 -3.09 -7.98
N PRO A 185 18.91 -3.89 -6.92
CA PRO A 185 17.61 -4.05 -6.26
C PRO A 185 17.19 -2.71 -5.62
N GLU A 186 15.93 -2.38 -5.72
CA GLU A 186 15.35 -1.15 -5.12
C GLU A 186 15.47 -1.13 -3.59
N ILE A 187 15.45 -2.30 -2.97
CA ILE A 187 15.72 -2.50 -1.54
C ILE A 187 16.87 -3.52 -1.40
N SER A 188 17.98 -3.04 -0.87
CA SER A 188 19.16 -3.86 -0.60
C SER A 188 19.04 -4.66 0.71
N LEU A 189 19.96 -5.59 0.95
CA LEU A 189 20.06 -6.29 2.24
C LEU A 189 20.37 -5.33 3.37
N ILE A 190 21.14 -4.25 3.10
CA ILE A 190 21.47 -3.22 4.11
C ILE A 190 20.20 -2.45 4.49
N ASP A 191 19.31 -2.14 3.54
CA ASP A 191 18.03 -1.47 3.82
C ASP A 191 17.13 -2.34 4.70
N ARG A 192 17.08 -3.62 4.44
CA ARG A 192 16.30 -4.58 5.25
C ARG A 192 16.89 -4.74 6.65
N ALA A 193 18.22 -4.83 6.78
CA ALA A 193 18.88 -4.88 8.07
C ALA A 193 18.62 -3.61 8.89
N TRP A 194 18.75 -2.44 8.27
CA TRP A 194 18.40 -1.16 8.88
C TRP A 194 16.95 -1.11 9.37
N ALA A 195 15.99 -1.49 8.54
CA ALA A 195 14.58 -1.51 8.92
C ALA A 195 14.30 -2.48 10.07
N SER A 196 14.96 -3.65 10.06
CA SER A 196 14.82 -4.66 11.13
C SER A 196 15.39 -4.19 12.47
N THR A 197 16.48 -3.44 12.47
CA THR A 197 17.05 -2.85 13.70
C THR A 197 16.23 -1.67 14.21
N LEU A 198 15.63 -0.88 13.32
CA LEU A 198 14.84 0.30 13.66
C LEU A 198 13.44 -0.08 14.19
N ALA A 199 12.83 -1.13 13.68
CA ALA A 199 11.47 -1.52 14.04
C ALA A 199 11.22 -1.70 15.55
N PRO A 200 12.06 -2.38 16.33
CA PRO A 200 11.88 -2.51 17.77
C PRO A 200 12.05 -1.17 18.52
N LEU A 201 12.93 -0.29 18.04
CA LEU A 201 13.12 1.04 18.64
C LEU A 201 11.89 1.92 18.48
N LEU A 202 11.28 1.91 17.30
CA LEU A 202 10.03 2.64 17.06
C LEU A 202 8.87 2.09 17.88
N ARG A 203 8.79 0.77 18.10
CA ARG A 203 7.81 0.17 19.00
C ARG A 203 7.99 0.62 20.44
N LEU A 204 9.23 0.67 20.92
CA LEU A 204 9.55 1.12 22.28
C LEU A 204 9.16 2.60 22.46
N GLU A 205 9.45 3.46 21.47
CA GLU A 205 9.04 4.86 21.48
C GLU A 205 7.52 5.02 21.58
N VAL A 206 6.74 4.28 20.78
CA VAL A 206 5.27 4.28 20.85
C VAL A 206 4.78 3.83 22.23
N PHE A 207 5.38 2.78 22.79
CA PHE A 207 5.02 2.26 24.10
C PHE A 207 5.32 3.27 25.22
N THR A 208 6.52 3.87 25.24
CA THR A 208 6.90 4.89 26.25
C THR A 208 6.00 6.13 26.15
N ASN A 209 5.68 6.59 24.94
CA ASN A 209 4.76 7.72 24.74
C ASN A 209 3.34 7.42 25.25
N LYS A 210 2.86 6.19 25.06
CA LYS A 210 1.55 5.76 25.63
C LYS A 210 1.57 5.77 27.16
N LEU A 211 2.64 5.26 27.77
CA LEU A 211 2.80 5.25 29.23
C LEU A 211 2.85 6.68 29.82
N LEU A 212 3.63 7.57 29.20
CA LEU A 212 3.74 8.97 29.62
C LEU A 212 2.41 9.70 29.48
N LYS A 213 1.66 9.50 28.39
CA LYS A 213 0.33 10.07 28.19
C LYS A 213 -0.67 9.56 29.25
N LYS A 214 -0.64 8.26 29.56
CA LYS A 214 -1.50 7.67 30.61
C LYS A 214 -1.18 8.27 31.99
N ARG A 215 0.09 8.52 32.30
CA ARG A 215 0.53 9.11 33.57
C ARG A 215 0.11 10.58 33.74
N ASN A 216 0.05 11.34 32.63
CA ASN A 216 -0.27 12.78 32.64
C ASN A 216 -1.76 13.10 32.48
N GLY A 217 -2.65 12.10 32.50
CA GLY A 217 -4.13 12.29 32.49
C GLY A 217 -4.71 12.98 31.25
N LYS A 218 -3.91 13.26 30.22
CA LYS A 218 -4.34 13.89 28.97
C LYS A 218 -4.50 12.81 27.89
N PHE A 219 -5.73 12.31 27.73
CA PHE A 219 -6.10 11.60 26.51
C PHE A 219 -6.52 12.63 25.45
N PRO A 220 -5.75 12.89 24.41
CA PRO A 220 -6.31 13.57 23.26
C PRO A 220 -7.34 12.62 22.63
N LYS A 221 -8.54 13.10 22.36
CA LYS A 221 -9.52 12.44 21.50
C LYS A 221 -8.97 12.49 20.05
N ASN A 222 -7.96 11.73 19.76
CA ASN A 222 -7.44 11.61 18.40
C ASN A 222 -8.04 10.38 17.73
N LYS A 223 -8.72 10.63 16.64
CA LYS A 223 -9.37 9.69 15.72
C LYS A 223 -8.37 8.79 14.95
N PHE A 224 -7.17 8.57 15.45
CA PHE A 224 -6.22 7.70 14.79
C PHE A 224 -6.06 6.41 15.59
N HIS A 225 -6.79 5.40 15.18
CA HIS A 225 -6.59 4.04 15.65
C HIS A 225 -5.35 3.49 14.97
N THR A 226 -4.22 3.49 15.66
CA THR A 226 -3.07 2.66 15.29
C THR A 226 -3.36 1.24 15.74
N PRO A 227 -3.47 0.24 14.84
CA PRO A 227 -3.49 -1.16 15.25
C PRO A 227 -2.10 -1.57 15.75
N LEU A 228 -2.08 -2.27 16.86
CA LEU A 228 -0.90 -3.00 17.36
C LEU A 228 -0.64 -4.23 16.52
#